data_b4777a11cfedc991d4c60336c2d73e91
#
_entry.id   b4777a11cfedc991d4c60336c2d73e91
#
_cell.length_a   1.000
_cell.length_b   1.000
_cell.length_c   1.000
_cell.angle_alpha   90.00
_cell.angle_beta   90.00
_cell.angle_gamma   90.00
#
_symmetry.space_group_name_H-M   'P 1'
#
loop_
_entity.id
_entity.type
_entity.pdbx_description
1 polymer ?
#
loop_
_entity_poly.entity_id
_entity_poly.type
_entity_poly.pdbx_seq_one_letter_code
_entity_poly.pdbx_strand_id
1 'polypeptide(L)' 'LNPIFAGLPTTVFEEMSGLARQLGAVNLGQGFPDSQGPEDVRQKAADFILNGHNQYPPMLGLPELRGAISAHYKR' A
#
# COMPACT_ATOMS: atom_id res chain seq x y z
N LEU A 1 8.43 -28.98 -7.10
CA LEU A 1 7.27 -28.09 -7.05
C LEU A 1 5.98 -28.91 -6.99
N ASN A 2 5.04 -28.52 -6.18
CA ASN A 2 3.74 -29.17 -6.10
C ASN A 2 3.01 -29.06 -7.46
N PRO A 3 2.58 -30.17 -8.09
CA PRO A 3 1.94 -30.15 -9.42
C PRO A 3 0.70 -29.26 -9.50
N ILE A 4 -0.03 -29.12 -8.39
CA ILE A 4 -1.23 -28.25 -8.34
C ILE A 4 -0.86 -26.78 -8.60
N PHE A 5 0.26 -26.32 -8.05
CA PHE A 5 0.69 -24.93 -8.20
C PHE A 5 1.55 -24.69 -9.45
N ALA A 6 2.21 -25.75 -9.97
CA ALA A 6 3.05 -25.63 -11.16
C ALA A 6 2.28 -25.28 -12.44
N GLY A 7 0.98 -25.62 -12.50
CA GLY A 7 0.11 -25.36 -13.64
C GLY A 7 -0.76 -24.11 -13.52
N LEU A 8 -0.61 -23.33 -12.44
CA LEU A 8 -1.42 -22.11 -12.29
C LEU A 8 -0.94 -21.02 -13.27
N PRO A 9 -1.83 -20.49 -14.13
CA PRO A 9 -1.50 -19.38 -15.00
C PRO A 9 -1.35 -18.10 -14.18
N THR A 10 -0.62 -17.13 -14.73
CA THR A 10 -0.64 -15.78 -14.19
C THR A 10 -2.03 -15.14 -14.36
N THR A 11 -2.29 -14.07 -13.62
CA THR A 11 -3.58 -13.37 -13.71
C THR A 11 -3.62 -12.46 -14.94
N VAL A 12 -4.81 -12.22 -15.48
CA VAL A 12 -5.02 -11.26 -16.57
C VAL A 12 -4.53 -9.86 -16.19
N PHE A 13 -4.59 -9.49 -14.91
CA PHE A 13 -4.10 -8.21 -14.41
C PHE A 13 -2.58 -8.06 -14.60
N GLU A 14 -1.83 -9.14 -14.30
CA GLU A 14 -0.37 -9.13 -14.49
C GLU A 14 0.01 -9.14 -15.97
N GLU A 15 -0.69 -9.92 -16.79
CA GLU A 15 -0.47 -9.95 -18.23
C GLU A 15 -0.69 -8.57 -18.87
N MET A 16 -1.83 -7.94 -18.59
CA MET A 16 -2.17 -6.62 -19.16
C MET A 16 -1.26 -5.51 -18.63
N SER A 17 -0.94 -5.52 -17.35
CA SER A 17 0.00 -4.57 -16.77
C SER A 17 1.42 -4.76 -17.31
N GLY A 18 1.84 -6.01 -17.51
CA GLY A 18 3.11 -6.34 -18.16
C GLY A 18 3.17 -5.83 -19.58
N LEU A 19 2.13 -6.04 -20.35
CA LEU A 19 2.02 -5.56 -21.74
C LEU A 19 2.04 -4.02 -21.82
N ALA A 20 1.31 -3.34 -20.95
CA ALA A 20 1.32 -1.89 -20.88
C ALA A 20 2.73 -1.34 -20.59
N ARG A 21 3.47 -1.96 -19.65
CA ARG A 21 4.87 -1.57 -19.37
C ARG A 21 5.78 -1.79 -20.58
N GLN A 22 5.66 -2.93 -21.27
CA GLN A 22 6.49 -3.26 -22.44
C GLN A 22 6.26 -2.30 -23.61
N LEU A 23 5.03 -1.91 -23.82
CA LEU A 23 4.65 -1.01 -24.92
C LEU A 23 4.72 0.48 -24.57
N GLY A 24 5.04 0.84 -23.33
CA GLY A 24 4.98 2.22 -22.86
C GLY A 24 3.58 2.82 -22.95
N ALA A 25 2.54 1.98 -22.84
CA ALA A 25 1.16 2.39 -22.96
C ALA A 25 0.55 2.78 -21.60
N VAL A 26 -0.51 3.58 -21.64
CA VAL A 26 -1.30 3.90 -20.45
C VAL A 26 -2.05 2.64 -20.00
N ASN A 27 -1.85 2.22 -18.75
CA ASN A 27 -2.53 1.06 -18.19
C ASN A 27 -3.92 1.45 -17.69
N LEU A 28 -4.95 1.12 -18.46
CA LEU A 28 -6.34 1.31 -18.06
C LEU A 28 -6.98 0.03 -17.48
N GLY A 29 -6.22 -1.05 -17.39
CA GLY A 29 -6.68 -2.34 -16.86
C GLY A 29 -6.75 -2.41 -15.33
N GLN A 30 -5.99 -1.56 -14.66
CA GLN A 30 -6.01 -1.42 -13.19
C GLN A 30 -5.97 0.06 -12.82
N GLY A 31 -6.89 0.45 -11.92
CA GLY A 31 -6.87 1.79 -11.35
C GLY A 31 -5.89 1.86 -10.17
N PHE A 32 -4.87 2.69 -10.29
CA PHE A 32 -3.99 3.07 -9.21
C PHE A 32 -3.58 4.53 -9.36
N PRO A 33 -3.33 5.24 -8.24
CA PRO A 33 -2.94 6.64 -8.30
C PRO A 33 -1.57 6.84 -8.95
N ASP A 34 -1.43 7.80 -9.84
CA ASP A 34 -0.14 8.25 -10.37
C ASP A 34 0.61 9.14 -9.38
N SER A 35 -0.11 9.74 -8.43
CA SER A 35 0.48 10.58 -7.39
C SER A 35 1.07 9.75 -6.26
N GLN A 36 2.12 10.28 -5.65
CA GLN A 36 2.77 9.65 -4.50
C GLN A 36 2.04 9.93 -3.17
N GLY A 37 0.90 10.62 -3.22
CA GLY A 37 0.16 11.07 -2.04
C GLY A 37 0.75 12.35 -1.42
N PRO A 38 0.12 12.88 -0.36
CA PRO A 38 0.55 14.11 0.30
C PRO A 38 1.97 14.02 0.84
N GLU A 39 2.77 15.03 0.55
CA GLU A 39 4.18 15.03 0.91
C GLU A 39 4.40 15.04 2.43
N ASP A 40 3.60 15.80 3.16
CA ASP A 40 3.66 15.88 4.62
C ASP A 40 3.38 14.53 5.30
N VAL A 41 2.46 13.74 4.76
CA VAL A 41 2.17 12.38 5.26
C VAL A 41 3.35 11.46 5.02
N ARG A 42 3.94 11.50 3.83
CA ARG A 42 5.10 10.69 3.47
C ARG A 42 6.31 11.04 4.32
N GLN A 43 6.56 12.36 4.54
CA GLN A 43 7.66 12.81 5.37
C GLN A 43 7.49 12.35 6.82
N LYS A 44 6.30 12.49 7.39
CA LYS A 44 6.01 11.99 8.73
C LYS A 44 6.19 10.48 8.87
N ALA A 45 5.79 9.72 7.85
CA ALA A 45 6.01 8.27 7.84
C ALA A 45 7.50 7.93 7.82
N ALA A 46 8.30 8.62 6.99
CA ALA A 46 9.75 8.44 6.94
C ALA A 46 10.42 8.80 8.28
N ASP A 47 10.04 9.92 8.86
CA ASP A 47 10.55 10.36 10.16
C ASP A 47 10.22 9.36 11.27
N PHE A 48 9.02 8.79 11.24
CA PHE A 48 8.61 7.78 12.22
C PHE A 48 9.39 6.47 12.05
N ILE A 49 9.68 6.06 10.82
CA ILE A 49 10.52 4.88 10.55
C ILE A 49 11.93 5.07 11.09
N LEU A 50 12.50 6.27 10.92
CA LEU A 50 13.88 6.56 11.32
C LEU A 50 14.01 6.80 12.84
N ASN A 51 13.05 7.47 13.45
CA ASN A 51 13.17 8.00 14.80
C ASN A 51 12.09 7.50 15.76
N GLY A 52 11.06 6.83 15.25
CA GLY A 52 9.95 6.34 16.04
C GLY A 52 10.15 4.92 16.56
N HIS A 53 9.14 4.41 17.24
CA HIS A 53 9.12 3.05 17.78
C HIS A 53 8.58 2.06 16.72
N ASN A 54 9.47 1.21 16.21
CA ASN A 54 9.16 0.29 15.10
C ASN A 54 8.90 -1.16 15.57
N GLN A 55 8.42 -1.34 16.78
CA GLN A 55 8.08 -2.64 17.33
C GLN A 55 6.57 -2.83 17.41
N TYR A 56 6.16 -4.02 17.84
CA TYR A 56 4.75 -4.36 17.98
C TYR A 56 4.01 -3.37 18.88
N PRO A 57 2.93 -2.75 18.40
CA PRO A 57 2.10 -1.90 19.25
C PRO A 57 1.26 -2.76 20.21
N PRO A 58 0.62 -2.14 21.22
CA PRO A 58 -0.43 -2.81 22.00
C PRO A 58 -1.51 -3.42 21.10
N MET A 59 -2.13 -4.52 21.53
CA MET A 59 -3.18 -5.23 20.77
C MET A 59 -4.31 -4.29 20.29
N LEU A 60 -4.68 -3.32 21.11
CA LEU A 60 -5.73 -2.34 20.78
C LEU A 60 -5.22 -1.17 19.91
N GLY A 61 -3.97 -1.17 19.54
CA GLY A 61 -3.32 -0.08 18.82
C GLY A 61 -2.79 1.03 19.76
N LEU A 62 -2.01 1.93 19.17
CA LEU A 62 -1.41 3.05 19.90
C LEU A 62 -2.48 4.00 20.43
N PRO A 63 -2.42 4.43 21.71
CA PRO A 63 -3.39 5.36 22.30
C PRO A 63 -3.51 6.67 21.52
N GLU A 64 -2.39 7.19 21.00
CA GLU A 64 -2.33 8.42 20.21
C GLU A 64 -3.14 8.28 18.91
N LEU A 65 -2.99 7.17 18.19
CA LEU A 65 -3.73 6.89 16.97
C LEU A 65 -5.23 6.75 17.26
N ARG A 66 -5.58 6.03 18.32
CA ARG A 66 -6.99 5.88 18.74
C ARG A 66 -7.62 7.22 19.12
N GLY A 67 -6.87 8.05 19.82
CA GLY A 67 -7.27 9.41 20.16
C GLY A 67 -7.52 10.28 18.94
N ALA A 68 -6.61 10.24 17.97
CA ALA A 68 -6.74 10.96 16.71
C ALA A 68 -7.96 10.51 15.90
N ILE A 69 -8.19 9.20 15.79
CA ILE A 69 -9.37 8.64 15.13
C ILE A 69 -10.65 9.12 15.82
N SER A 70 -10.72 9.01 17.16
CA SER A 70 -11.89 9.46 17.93
C SER A 70 -12.16 10.94 17.73
N ALA A 71 -11.13 11.77 17.73
CA ALA A 71 -11.26 13.21 17.48
C ALA A 71 -11.75 13.52 16.06
N HIS A 72 -11.28 12.77 15.07
CA HIS A 72 -11.71 12.93 13.67
C HIS A 72 -13.21 12.65 13.50
N TYR A 73 -13.72 11.60 14.10
CA TYR A 73 -15.14 11.22 14.00
C TYR A 73 -16.10 12.05 14.87
N LYS A 74 -15.58 12.91 15.74
CA LYS A 74 -16.40 13.85 16.55
C LYS A 74 -16.64 15.20 15.88
N ARG A 75 -16.09 15.43 14.69
CA ARG A 75 -16.23 16.66 13.90
C ARG A 75 -17.58 16.71 13.12
#